data_83325b3c8a5fb573ce1550baa9a83bb1
#
_entry.id   83325b3c8a5fb573ce1550baa9a83bb1
#
_cell.length_a   1.000
_cell.length_b   1.000
_cell.length_c   1.000
_cell.angle_alpha   90.00
_cell.angle_beta   90.00
_cell.angle_gamma   90.00
#
_symmetry.space_group_name_H-M   'P 1'
#
loop_
_entity.id
_entity.type
_entity.pdbx_description
1 polymer ?
#
loop_
_entity_poly.entity_id
_entity_poly.type
_entity_poly.pdbx_seq_one_letter_code
_entity_poly.pdbx_strand_id
1 'polypeptide(L)'
;MKLFNNIYGILTVIGGMNKLKENRIAIENAKASGDVKKEQEEILKACQIWSSHIVDEFKVDFTVIHPENLPQSGPVVFISNHQSYADILSFLYNVKNHQVAFIAKDGLSKIPIFGKWVSRIRGIYIHRGDARASLKTINEGVEYLKQGFSLVIFPEGTRSRSSAMAEFKHGSFKLATKARVPIVPVTLN
;
A
#
# COMPACT_ATOMS: atom_id res chain seq x y z
N MET A 1 -5.72 4.42 -18.08
CA MET A 1 -5.55 5.74 -17.45
C MET A 1 -4.08 6.15 -17.49
N LYS A 2 -3.74 7.32 -18.08
CA LYS A 2 -2.34 7.78 -18.30
C LYS A 2 -1.78 8.57 -17.07
N LEU A 3 -2.27 8.31 -15.88
CA LEU A 3 -2.02 9.09 -14.66
C LEU A 3 -0.53 9.25 -14.33
N PHE A 4 0.24 8.18 -14.53
CA PHE A 4 1.67 8.14 -14.17
C PHE A 4 2.60 8.14 -15.40
N ASN A 5 2.05 8.34 -16.59
CA ASN A 5 2.82 8.26 -17.84
C ASN A 5 3.11 9.63 -18.45
N ASN A 6 2.63 10.71 -17.84
CA ASN A 6 2.93 12.07 -18.30
C ASN A 6 3.49 12.91 -17.15
N ILE A 7 4.19 13.98 -17.50
CA ILE A 7 4.87 14.85 -16.55
C ILE A 7 3.89 15.52 -15.55
N TYR A 8 2.70 15.85 -16.01
CA TYR A 8 1.65 16.43 -15.19
C TYR A 8 1.20 15.47 -14.07
N GLY A 9 0.92 14.20 -14.42
CA GLY A 9 0.56 13.19 -13.43
C GLY A 9 1.66 12.95 -12.39
N ILE A 10 2.92 12.93 -12.82
CA ILE A 10 4.06 12.78 -11.92
C ILE A 10 4.15 13.99 -10.98
N LEU A 11 4.02 15.21 -11.50
CA LEU A 11 4.07 16.43 -10.71
C LEU A 11 2.91 16.51 -9.70
N THR A 12 1.69 16.09 -10.08
CA THR A 12 0.52 16.05 -9.19
C THR A 12 0.75 15.06 -8.04
N VAL A 13 1.23 13.86 -8.34
CA VAL A 13 1.55 12.82 -7.34
C VAL A 13 2.60 13.31 -6.34
N ILE A 14 3.72 13.86 -6.84
CA ILE A 14 4.82 14.36 -5.99
C ILE A 14 4.40 15.64 -5.27
N GLY A 15 3.70 16.54 -5.94
CA GLY A 15 3.19 17.79 -5.35
C GLY A 15 2.23 17.53 -4.20
N GLY A 16 1.33 16.54 -4.34
CA GLY A 16 0.46 16.10 -3.25
C GLY A 16 1.24 15.61 -2.04
N MET A 17 2.31 14.84 -2.25
CA MET A 17 3.18 14.36 -1.15
C MET A 17 3.90 15.51 -0.43
N ASN A 18 4.31 16.56 -1.15
CA ASN A 18 4.97 17.71 -0.55
C ASN A 18 4.03 18.52 0.36
N LYS A 19 2.73 18.54 0.07
CA LYS A 19 1.71 19.21 0.89
C LYS A 19 1.49 18.53 2.26
N LEU A 20 1.94 17.30 2.44
CA LEU A 20 1.75 16.50 3.66
C LEU A 20 2.87 16.72 4.71
N LYS A 21 3.45 17.92 4.80
CA LYS A 21 4.57 18.19 5.74
C LYS A 21 4.18 17.93 7.20
N GLU A 22 3.01 18.39 7.63
CA GLU A 22 2.51 18.20 9.00
C GLU A 22 2.21 16.75 9.29
N ASN A 23 1.54 16.06 8.37
CA ASN A 23 1.26 14.62 8.50
C ASN A 23 2.56 13.80 8.58
N ARG A 24 3.59 14.18 7.80
CA ARG A 24 4.91 13.56 7.89
C ARG A 24 5.48 13.68 9.30
N ILE A 25 5.46 14.87 9.89
CA ILE A 25 5.98 15.11 11.24
C ILE A 25 5.17 14.31 12.27
N ALA A 26 3.84 14.28 12.13
CA ALA A 26 2.96 13.53 13.03
C ALA A 26 3.25 12.01 12.99
N ILE A 27 3.43 11.44 11.80
CA ILE A 27 3.81 10.02 11.63
C ILE A 27 5.18 9.75 12.27
N GLU A 28 6.18 10.60 12.00
CA GLU A 28 7.54 10.43 12.54
C GLU A 28 7.56 10.53 14.07
N ASN A 29 6.79 11.44 14.66
CA ASN A 29 6.65 11.58 16.11
C ASN A 29 5.95 10.35 16.74
N ALA A 30 4.83 9.90 16.17
CA ALA A 30 4.12 8.71 16.65
C ALA A 30 5.01 7.46 16.58
N LYS A 31 5.76 7.32 15.49
CA LYS A 31 6.73 6.23 15.33
C LYS A 31 7.86 6.31 16.37
N ALA A 32 8.40 7.49 16.63
CA ALA A 32 9.47 7.70 17.60
C ALA A 32 9.03 7.45 19.05
N SER A 33 7.78 7.75 19.38
CA SER A 33 7.19 7.46 20.71
C SER A 33 6.79 6.01 20.89
N GLY A 34 6.77 5.18 19.84
CA GLY A 34 6.30 3.80 19.87
C GLY A 34 4.78 3.67 19.97
N ASP A 35 4.03 4.74 19.78
CA ASP A 35 2.56 4.72 19.77
C ASP A 35 2.06 4.21 18.41
N VAL A 36 1.95 2.88 18.31
CA VAL A 36 1.55 2.19 17.08
C VAL A 36 0.16 2.63 16.62
N LYS A 37 -0.78 2.80 17.53
CA LYS A 37 -2.14 3.21 17.18
C LYS A 37 -2.15 4.60 16.57
N LYS A 38 -1.46 5.53 17.20
CA LYS A 38 -1.31 6.89 16.67
C LYS A 38 -0.59 6.92 15.34
N GLU A 39 0.45 6.11 15.17
CA GLU A 39 1.15 5.99 13.88
C GLU A 39 0.20 5.51 12.78
N GLN A 40 -0.63 4.49 13.04
CA GLN A 40 -1.62 3.98 12.09
C GLN A 40 -2.64 5.06 11.69
N GLU A 41 -3.17 5.79 12.67
CA GLU A 41 -4.12 6.89 12.45
C GLU A 41 -3.52 7.98 11.55
N GLU A 42 -2.30 8.41 11.83
CA GLU A 42 -1.63 9.46 11.06
C GLU A 42 -1.24 8.98 9.65
N ILE A 43 -0.82 7.72 9.49
CA ILE A 43 -0.58 7.11 8.17
C ILE A 43 -1.88 7.08 7.36
N LEU A 44 -2.97 6.58 7.95
CA LEU A 44 -4.28 6.50 7.28
C LEU A 44 -4.74 7.89 6.83
N LYS A 45 -4.67 8.88 7.72
CA LYS A 45 -5.01 10.27 7.43
C LYS A 45 -4.19 10.85 6.27
N ALA A 46 -2.88 10.67 6.30
CA ALA A 46 -1.99 11.14 5.24
C ALA A 46 -2.31 10.48 3.88
N CYS A 47 -2.51 9.16 3.89
CA CYS A 47 -2.86 8.40 2.69
C CYS A 47 -4.20 8.84 2.10
N GLN A 48 -5.21 9.12 2.94
CA GLN A 48 -6.52 9.58 2.49
C GLN A 48 -6.46 11.01 1.93
N ILE A 49 -5.74 11.93 2.57
CA ILE A 49 -5.57 13.29 2.04
C ILE A 49 -4.89 13.24 0.66
N TRP A 50 -3.82 12.44 0.54
CA TRP A 50 -3.10 12.31 -0.72
C TRP A 50 -3.94 11.66 -1.82
N SER A 51 -4.61 10.55 -1.50
CA SER A 51 -5.41 9.82 -2.47
C SER A 51 -6.63 10.61 -2.92
N SER A 52 -7.31 11.33 -2.01
CA SER A 52 -8.43 12.23 -2.36
C SER A 52 -7.96 13.32 -3.31
N HIS A 53 -6.82 13.97 -3.05
CA HIS A 53 -6.27 14.97 -3.97
C HIS A 53 -6.05 14.41 -5.39
N ILE A 54 -5.57 13.17 -5.52
CA ILE A 54 -5.37 12.54 -6.82
C ILE A 54 -6.71 12.18 -7.48
N VAL A 55 -7.65 11.64 -6.72
CA VAL A 55 -9.00 11.29 -7.20
C VAL A 55 -9.72 12.51 -7.73
N ASP A 56 -9.71 13.61 -6.98
CA ASP A 56 -10.37 14.87 -7.34
C ASP A 56 -9.74 15.50 -8.59
N GLU A 57 -8.40 15.57 -8.63
CA GLU A 57 -7.64 16.17 -9.73
C GLU A 57 -7.86 15.44 -11.06
N PHE A 58 -7.90 14.10 -11.02
CA PHE A 58 -8.07 13.29 -12.21
C PHE A 58 -9.49 12.81 -12.44
N LYS A 59 -10.43 13.23 -11.60
CA LYS A 59 -11.86 12.86 -11.65
C LYS A 59 -12.01 11.33 -11.76
N VAL A 60 -11.28 10.61 -10.88
CA VAL A 60 -11.35 9.15 -10.83
C VAL A 60 -12.63 8.76 -10.09
N ASP A 61 -13.42 7.87 -10.68
CA ASP A 61 -14.56 7.26 -10.03
C ASP A 61 -14.26 5.82 -9.65
N PHE A 62 -14.59 5.45 -8.41
CA PHE A 62 -14.43 4.09 -7.89
C PHE A 62 -15.79 3.56 -7.42
N THR A 63 -16.14 2.38 -7.89
CA THR A 63 -17.27 1.62 -7.35
C THR A 63 -16.73 0.50 -6.47
N VAL A 64 -17.10 0.51 -5.19
CA VAL A 64 -16.74 -0.56 -4.26
C VAL A 64 -17.92 -1.51 -4.11
N ILE A 65 -17.70 -2.77 -4.38
CA ILE A 65 -18.70 -3.84 -4.27
C ILE A 65 -18.42 -4.64 -3.00
N HIS A 66 -19.42 -4.89 -2.19
CA HIS A 66 -19.34 -5.65 -0.94
C HIS A 66 -18.37 -5.05 0.11
N PRO A 67 -18.48 -3.73 0.41
CA PRO A 67 -17.64 -3.10 1.44
C PRO A 67 -17.86 -3.70 2.83
N GLU A 68 -19.01 -4.32 3.08
CA GLU A 68 -19.37 -5.00 4.33
C GLU A 68 -18.48 -6.21 4.64
N ASN A 69 -17.79 -6.77 3.63
CA ASN A 69 -16.86 -7.88 3.81
C ASN A 69 -15.51 -7.45 4.40
N LEU A 70 -15.25 -6.12 4.48
CA LEU A 70 -14.03 -5.62 5.09
C LEU A 70 -14.13 -5.69 6.62
N PRO A 71 -13.20 -6.37 7.31
CA PRO A 71 -13.16 -6.36 8.77
C PRO A 71 -13.11 -4.95 9.34
N GLN A 72 -13.83 -4.71 10.43
CA GLN A 72 -13.92 -3.37 11.03
C GLN A 72 -12.64 -2.93 11.73
N SER A 73 -11.81 -3.89 12.15
CA SER A 73 -10.57 -3.62 12.89
C SER A 73 -9.58 -4.78 12.79
N GLY A 74 -8.38 -4.54 13.30
CA GLY A 74 -7.30 -5.52 13.35
C GLY A 74 -6.42 -5.49 12.09
N PRO A 75 -5.24 -6.07 12.18
CA PRO A 75 -4.37 -6.21 11.02
C PRO A 75 -4.92 -7.25 10.04
N VAL A 76 -4.88 -6.93 8.75
CA VAL A 76 -5.28 -7.82 7.67
C VAL A 76 -4.23 -7.83 6.57
N VAL A 77 -4.20 -8.91 5.79
CA VAL A 77 -3.47 -8.95 4.51
C VAL A 77 -4.48 -8.88 3.38
N PHE A 78 -4.46 -7.77 2.65
CA PHE A 78 -5.18 -7.67 1.39
C PHE A 78 -4.40 -8.40 0.30
N ILE A 79 -5.06 -9.29 -0.42
CA ILE A 79 -4.51 -10.02 -1.56
C ILE A 79 -5.31 -9.65 -2.80
N SER A 80 -4.65 -9.08 -3.80
CA SER A 80 -5.33 -8.56 -4.99
C SER A 80 -4.57 -8.86 -6.27
N ASN A 81 -5.27 -8.95 -7.41
CA ASN A 81 -4.68 -8.87 -8.72
C ASN A 81 -4.07 -7.47 -8.94
N HIS A 82 -3.14 -7.36 -9.90
CA HIS A 82 -2.40 -6.12 -10.14
C HIS A 82 -2.35 -5.76 -11.62
N GLN A 83 -3.05 -4.72 -12.02
CA GLN A 83 -3.16 -4.28 -13.41
C GLN A 83 -2.40 -2.97 -13.67
N SER A 84 -2.51 -2.00 -12.74
CA SER A 84 -2.00 -0.65 -12.95
C SER A 84 -1.49 0.02 -11.67
N TYR A 85 -0.99 1.23 -11.78
CA TYR A 85 -0.70 2.08 -10.61
C TYR A 85 -1.96 2.60 -9.91
N ALA A 86 -3.11 2.60 -10.61
CA ALA A 86 -4.38 2.99 -10.02
C ALA A 86 -4.84 2.02 -8.93
N ASP A 87 -4.35 0.79 -8.94
CA ASP A 87 -4.64 -0.20 -7.92
C ASP A 87 -4.20 0.27 -6.53
N ILE A 88 -3.02 0.92 -6.45
CA ILE A 88 -2.52 1.52 -5.22
C ILE A 88 -3.45 2.66 -4.76
N LEU A 89 -3.86 3.51 -5.69
CA LEU A 89 -4.76 4.63 -5.42
C LEU A 89 -6.11 4.11 -4.90
N SER A 90 -6.64 3.05 -5.53
CA SER A 90 -7.90 2.41 -5.11
C SER A 90 -7.86 1.99 -3.64
N PHE A 91 -6.80 1.30 -3.21
CA PHE A 91 -6.66 0.91 -1.80
C PHE A 91 -6.56 2.11 -0.87
N LEU A 92 -5.69 3.08 -1.17
CA LEU A 92 -5.47 4.25 -0.31
C LEU A 92 -6.70 5.16 -0.20
N TYR A 93 -7.55 5.17 -1.23
CA TYR A 93 -8.77 5.98 -1.25
C TYR A 93 -9.96 5.28 -0.61
N ASN A 94 -10.17 3.98 -0.87
CA ASN A 94 -11.40 3.28 -0.49
C ASN A 94 -11.30 2.57 0.86
N VAL A 95 -10.12 2.16 1.32
CA VAL A 95 -9.96 1.54 2.64
C VAL A 95 -9.89 2.63 3.71
N LYS A 96 -11.00 2.84 4.45
CA LYS A 96 -11.17 3.96 5.40
C LYS A 96 -10.89 3.59 6.86
N ASN A 97 -10.92 2.32 7.21
CA ASN A 97 -10.82 1.84 8.58
C ASN A 97 -9.52 1.07 8.88
N HIS A 98 -8.64 0.92 7.87
CA HIS A 98 -7.33 0.31 8.04
C HIS A 98 -6.24 1.20 7.44
N GLN A 99 -5.17 1.37 8.18
CA GLN A 99 -3.91 1.78 7.57
C GLN A 99 -3.46 0.66 6.64
N VAL A 100 -3.04 0.97 5.43
CA VAL A 100 -2.51 -0.01 4.47
C VAL A 100 -1.12 0.40 3.99
N ALA A 101 -0.24 -0.59 3.91
CA ALA A 101 1.08 -0.44 3.31
C ALA A 101 1.28 -1.49 2.21
N PHE A 102 2.28 -1.33 1.38
CA PHE A 102 2.47 -2.14 0.18
C PHE A 102 3.85 -2.78 0.13
N ILE A 103 3.92 -3.97 -0.48
CA ILE A 103 5.19 -4.55 -0.87
C ILE A 103 5.55 -4.01 -2.26
N ALA A 104 6.56 -3.14 -2.29
CA ALA A 104 7.00 -2.40 -3.46
C ALA A 104 8.30 -2.98 -4.05
N LYS A 105 8.53 -2.77 -5.36
CA LYS A 105 9.81 -3.11 -5.99
C LYS A 105 10.92 -2.21 -5.42
N ASP A 106 12.09 -2.78 -5.12
CA ASP A 106 13.26 -2.09 -4.56
C ASP A 106 13.70 -0.84 -5.35
N GLY A 107 13.63 -0.88 -6.68
CA GLY A 107 13.95 0.27 -7.52
C GLY A 107 13.13 1.54 -7.20
N LEU A 108 11.95 1.41 -6.60
CA LEU A 108 11.14 2.56 -6.20
C LEU A 108 11.72 3.30 -4.98
N SER A 109 12.56 2.67 -4.18
CA SER A 109 13.24 3.31 -3.05
C SER A 109 14.17 4.44 -3.49
N LYS A 110 14.66 4.37 -4.72
CA LYS A 110 15.60 5.33 -5.31
C LYS A 110 14.91 6.59 -5.86
N ILE A 111 13.57 6.58 -5.97
CA ILE A 111 12.81 7.74 -6.44
C ILE A 111 12.73 8.75 -5.29
N PRO A 112 13.29 9.97 -5.46
CA PRO A 112 13.22 11.00 -4.43
C PRO A 112 11.78 11.27 -3.98
N ILE A 113 11.58 11.61 -2.72
CA ILE A 113 10.28 11.88 -2.09
C ILE A 113 9.41 10.61 -2.03
N PHE A 114 9.10 9.98 -3.17
CA PHE A 114 8.25 8.79 -3.26
C PHE A 114 8.78 7.63 -2.42
N GLY A 115 10.06 7.27 -2.59
CA GLY A 115 10.67 6.19 -1.82
C GLY A 115 10.60 6.44 -0.31
N LYS A 116 10.86 7.68 0.12
CA LYS A 116 10.75 8.05 1.53
C LYS A 116 9.31 7.91 2.06
N TRP A 117 8.31 8.26 1.23
CA TRP A 117 6.90 8.12 1.61
C TRP A 117 6.48 6.66 1.73
N VAL A 118 6.88 5.78 0.81
CA VAL A 118 6.60 4.35 0.90
C VAL A 118 7.13 3.77 2.22
N SER A 119 8.38 4.07 2.59
CA SER A 119 8.95 3.62 3.88
C SER A 119 8.22 4.22 5.09
N ARG A 120 7.77 5.47 4.99
CA ARG A 120 7.08 6.18 6.07
C ARG A 120 5.73 5.55 6.39
N ILE A 121 5.00 5.08 5.38
CA ILE A 121 3.73 4.39 5.56
C ILE A 121 3.90 2.88 5.83
N ARG A 122 5.06 2.43 6.27
CA ARG A 122 5.38 1.01 6.53
C ARG A 122 5.41 0.13 5.29
N GLY A 123 5.59 0.71 4.09
CA GLY A 123 5.85 -0.05 2.86
C GLY A 123 7.20 -0.75 2.90
N ILE A 124 7.26 -1.95 2.34
CA ILE A 124 8.44 -2.82 2.36
C ILE A 124 8.94 -2.99 0.94
N TYR A 125 10.25 -2.94 0.76
CA TYR A 125 10.86 -3.15 -0.56
C TYR A 125 11.29 -4.59 -0.76
N ILE A 126 10.95 -5.13 -1.94
CA ILE A 126 11.34 -6.50 -2.33
C ILE A 126 12.30 -6.48 -3.51
N HIS A 127 13.42 -7.16 -3.36
CA HIS A 127 14.33 -7.46 -4.45
C HIS A 127 13.86 -8.74 -5.15
N ARG A 128 13.30 -8.58 -6.35
CA ARG A 128 12.75 -9.70 -7.13
C ARG A 128 13.89 -10.50 -7.76
N GLY A 129 13.74 -11.83 -7.80
CA GLY A 129 14.75 -12.73 -8.33
C GLY A 129 15.73 -13.26 -7.28
N ASP A 130 15.70 -12.74 -6.06
CA ASP A 130 16.47 -13.23 -4.93
C ASP A 130 15.53 -13.85 -3.88
N ALA A 131 15.59 -15.17 -3.73
CA ALA A 131 14.74 -15.91 -2.79
C ALA A 131 15.04 -15.54 -1.33
N ARG A 132 16.31 -15.28 -0.99
CA ARG A 132 16.74 -14.91 0.37
C ARG A 132 16.24 -13.51 0.72
N ALA A 133 16.39 -12.56 -0.18
CA ALA A 133 15.86 -11.21 -0.01
C ALA A 133 14.33 -11.21 0.08
N SER A 134 13.66 -12.02 -0.74
CA SER A 134 12.22 -12.19 -0.67
C SER A 134 11.74 -12.75 0.68
N LEU A 135 12.46 -13.72 1.24
CA LEU A 135 12.16 -14.27 2.56
C LEU A 135 12.33 -13.22 3.67
N LYS A 136 13.37 -12.37 3.59
CA LYS A 136 13.56 -11.25 4.52
C LYS A 136 12.40 -10.27 4.46
N THR A 137 11.95 -9.89 3.26
CA THR A 137 10.78 -9.02 3.06
C THR A 137 9.52 -9.62 3.68
N ILE A 138 9.27 -10.92 3.48
CA ILE A 138 8.12 -11.61 4.09
C ILE A 138 8.21 -11.58 5.61
N ASN A 139 9.36 -11.84 6.19
CA ASN A 139 9.53 -11.81 7.65
C ASN A 139 9.34 -10.39 8.22
N GLU A 140 9.84 -9.36 7.55
CA GLU A 140 9.60 -7.96 7.92
C GLU A 140 8.09 -7.63 7.88
N GLY A 141 7.39 -8.06 6.84
CA GLY A 141 5.94 -7.90 6.74
C GLY A 141 5.17 -8.61 7.85
N VAL A 142 5.61 -9.82 8.23
CA VAL A 142 5.06 -10.55 9.38
C VAL A 142 5.21 -9.75 10.66
N GLU A 143 6.36 -9.12 10.89
CA GLU A 143 6.57 -8.30 12.09
C GLU A 143 5.68 -7.04 12.09
N TYR A 144 5.45 -6.40 10.93
CA TYR A 144 4.50 -5.28 10.84
C TYR A 144 3.06 -5.73 11.12
N LEU A 145 2.64 -6.87 10.59
CA LEU A 145 1.32 -7.44 10.87
C LEU A 145 1.13 -7.75 12.36
N LYS A 146 2.15 -8.31 13.03
CA LYS A 146 2.11 -8.57 14.49
C LYS A 146 2.06 -7.28 15.32
N GLN A 147 2.60 -6.17 14.81
CA GLN A 147 2.48 -4.85 15.41
C GLN A 147 1.10 -4.20 15.16
N GLY A 148 0.24 -4.82 14.35
CA GLY A 148 -1.10 -4.33 14.06
C GLY A 148 -1.26 -3.60 12.73
N PHE A 149 -0.18 -3.43 11.93
CA PHE A 149 -0.26 -2.80 10.61
C PHE A 149 -0.87 -3.75 9.57
N SER A 150 -1.64 -3.22 8.63
CA SER A 150 -2.21 -3.98 7.51
C SER A 150 -1.35 -3.84 6.26
N LEU A 151 -1.28 -4.90 5.45
CA LEU A 151 -0.46 -4.95 4.25
C LEU A 151 -1.29 -5.34 3.03
N VAL A 152 -0.97 -4.74 1.89
CA VAL A 152 -1.46 -5.13 0.57
C VAL A 152 -0.36 -5.87 -0.17
N ILE A 153 -0.67 -7.04 -0.70
CA ILE A 153 0.22 -7.77 -1.57
C ILE A 153 -0.47 -8.12 -2.89
N PHE A 154 0.27 -7.97 -3.96
CA PHE A 154 -0.10 -8.40 -5.30
C PHE A 154 0.69 -9.67 -5.62
N PRO A 155 0.08 -10.87 -5.47
CA PRO A 155 0.80 -12.13 -5.55
C PRO A 155 1.34 -12.47 -6.93
N GLU A 156 0.85 -11.81 -7.98
CA GLU A 156 1.42 -11.88 -9.33
C GLU A 156 2.88 -11.42 -9.36
N GLY A 157 3.28 -10.55 -8.43
CA GLY A 157 4.62 -10.00 -8.33
C GLY A 157 4.98 -8.99 -9.42
N THR A 158 4.07 -8.73 -10.35
CA THR A 158 4.18 -7.71 -11.40
C THR A 158 2.79 -7.29 -11.84
N ARG A 159 2.66 -6.19 -12.58
CA ARG A 159 1.39 -5.79 -13.19
C ARG A 159 1.15 -6.63 -14.44
N SER A 160 -0.06 -7.19 -14.56
CA SER A 160 -0.49 -7.90 -15.77
C SER A 160 -0.63 -6.98 -16.97
N ARG A 161 -0.99 -5.70 -16.73
CA ARG A 161 -1.30 -4.68 -17.75
C ARG A 161 -2.45 -5.09 -18.67
N SER A 162 -3.24 -6.06 -18.27
CA SER A 162 -4.41 -6.60 -18.97
C SER A 162 -5.44 -7.05 -17.96
N SER A 163 -6.63 -7.43 -18.42
CA SER A 163 -7.68 -8.03 -17.57
C SER A 163 -7.37 -9.46 -17.14
N ALA A 164 -6.42 -10.14 -17.77
CA ALA A 164 -6.01 -11.48 -17.40
C ALA A 164 -5.08 -11.44 -16.17
N MET A 165 -5.43 -12.17 -15.13
CA MET A 165 -4.58 -12.36 -13.95
C MET A 165 -3.41 -13.28 -14.30
N ALA A 166 -2.22 -12.95 -13.81
CA ALA A 166 -1.08 -13.84 -13.86
C ALA A 166 -1.10 -14.85 -12.71
N GLU A 167 -0.24 -15.86 -12.78
CA GLU A 167 -0.12 -16.88 -11.73
C GLU A 167 0.28 -16.26 -10.40
N PHE A 168 -0.38 -16.66 -9.33
CA PHE A 168 -0.14 -16.21 -7.97
C PHE A 168 1.02 -16.96 -7.34
N LYS A 169 2.01 -16.23 -6.86
CA LYS A 169 3.18 -16.79 -6.16
C LYS A 169 2.79 -17.29 -4.77
N HIS A 170 2.91 -18.57 -4.51
CA HIS A 170 2.57 -19.19 -3.23
C HIS A 170 3.24 -18.53 -2.01
N GLY A 171 4.46 -18.00 -2.18
CA GLY A 171 5.17 -17.27 -1.13
C GLY A 171 4.43 -16.05 -0.57
N SER A 172 3.55 -15.45 -1.35
CA SER A 172 2.77 -14.27 -0.97
C SER A 172 1.82 -14.53 0.19
N PHE A 173 1.26 -15.74 0.27
CA PHE A 173 0.33 -16.14 1.33
C PHE A 173 1.01 -16.36 2.68
N LYS A 174 2.35 -16.51 2.70
CA LYS A 174 3.13 -16.68 3.93
C LYS A 174 3.06 -15.47 4.86
N LEU A 175 2.73 -14.29 4.36
CA LEU A 175 2.49 -13.11 5.19
C LEU A 175 1.36 -13.38 6.20
N ALA A 176 0.19 -13.72 5.70
CA ALA A 176 -0.98 -13.94 6.54
C ALA A 176 -0.84 -15.18 7.41
N THR A 177 -0.38 -16.32 6.84
CA THR A 177 -0.28 -17.60 7.57
C THR A 177 0.75 -17.54 8.70
N LYS A 178 1.91 -16.89 8.50
CA LYS A 178 2.92 -16.72 9.55
C LYS A 178 2.50 -15.71 10.62
N ALA A 179 1.85 -14.63 10.23
CA ALA A 179 1.34 -13.63 11.17
C ALA A 179 0.05 -14.05 11.87
N ARG A 180 -0.66 -15.07 11.34
CA ARG A 180 -1.97 -15.54 11.79
C ARG A 180 -3.02 -14.44 11.78
N VAL A 181 -3.08 -13.70 10.67
CA VAL A 181 -4.05 -12.63 10.46
C VAL A 181 -5.00 -12.97 9.30
N PRO A 182 -6.20 -12.40 9.27
CA PRO A 182 -7.14 -12.62 8.17
C PRO A 182 -6.58 -12.18 6.80
N ILE A 183 -7.04 -12.88 5.76
CA ILE A 183 -6.86 -12.49 4.36
C ILE A 183 -8.16 -11.84 3.88
N VAL A 184 -8.02 -10.67 3.25
CA VAL A 184 -9.10 -10.00 2.54
C VAL A 184 -8.80 -10.08 1.04
N PRO A 185 -9.48 -10.97 0.31
CA PRO A 185 -9.33 -11.03 -1.14
C PRO A 185 -10.03 -9.83 -1.80
N VAL A 186 -9.33 -9.17 -2.72
CA VAL A 186 -9.86 -8.02 -3.45
C VAL A 186 -9.62 -8.23 -4.94
N THR A 187 -10.67 -8.03 -5.74
CA THR A 187 -10.56 -8.04 -7.19
C THR A 187 -10.66 -6.61 -7.72
N LEU A 188 -9.68 -6.21 -8.51
CA LEU A 188 -9.65 -4.93 -9.21
C LEU A 188 -9.95 -5.18 -10.70
N ASN A 189 -10.85 -4.38 -11.25
CA ASN A 189 -11.25 -4.45 -12.65
C ASN A 189 -11.17 -3.05 -13.32
#